data_13174cbae0c1da9063710cc4f5c7d232
#
_entry.id   13174cbae0c1da9063710cc4f5c7d232
#
_cell.length_a   1.000
_cell.length_b   1.000
_cell.length_c   1.000
_cell.angle_alpha   90.00
_cell.angle_beta   90.00
_cell.angle_gamma   90.00
#
_symmetry.space_group_name_H-M   'P 1'
#
loop_
_entity.id
_entity.type
_entity.pdbx_description
1 polymer ?
#
loop_
_entity_poly.entity_id
_entity_poly.type
_entity_poly.pdbx_seq_one_letter_code
_entity_poly.pdbx_strand_id
1 'polypeptide(L)'
;MVEIPDIDEMQSIANAYNNKLYVNRRLHSICNSIRRASERGRRSIDVRGGLNEDIAEILEKKGYAIKHHNNIDYPVSRVMW
;
A
#
# COMPACT_ATOMS: atom_id res chain seq x y z
N MET A 1 -14.40 0.69 12.24
CA MET A 1 -14.35 0.97 10.80
C MET A 1 -12.92 1.28 10.40
N VAL A 2 -12.44 0.64 9.35
CA VAL A 2 -11.09 0.88 8.87
C VAL A 2 -11.04 2.22 8.17
N GLU A 3 -10.04 3.03 8.53
CA GLU A 3 -9.77 4.27 7.85
C GLU A 3 -8.97 3.99 6.59
N ILE A 4 -9.58 4.29 5.45
CA ILE A 4 -8.93 4.13 4.16
C ILE A 4 -8.33 5.48 3.77
N PRO A 5 -7.05 5.53 3.37
CA PRO A 5 -6.45 6.81 3.01
C PRO A 5 -7.14 7.43 1.80
N ASP A 6 -7.24 8.75 1.80
CA ASP A 6 -7.74 9.50 0.67
C ASP A 6 -6.75 9.35 -0.50
N ILE A 7 -7.26 9.01 -1.67
CA ILE A 7 -6.45 8.86 -2.87
C ILE A 7 -5.75 10.16 -3.23
N ASP A 8 -6.45 11.28 -3.11
CA ASP A 8 -5.87 12.60 -3.42
C ASP A 8 -4.73 12.92 -2.47
N GLU A 9 -4.87 12.62 -1.20
CA GLU A 9 -3.81 12.80 -0.22
C GLU A 9 -2.61 11.92 -0.54
N MET A 10 -2.84 10.67 -0.91
CA MET A 10 -1.77 9.75 -1.27
C MET A 10 -1.05 10.20 -2.53
N GLN A 11 -1.75 10.75 -3.49
CA GLN A 11 -1.14 11.32 -4.69
C GLN A 11 -0.27 12.51 -4.38
N SER A 12 -0.72 13.40 -3.49
CA SER A 12 0.08 14.55 -3.05
C SER A 12 1.39 14.10 -2.42
N ILE A 13 1.34 13.11 -1.56
CA ILE A 13 2.53 12.56 -0.93
C ILE A 13 3.46 11.95 -1.98
N ALA A 14 2.91 11.18 -2.91
CA ALA A 14 3.71 10.56 -3.97
C ALA A 14 4.37 11.61 -4.87
N ASN A 15 3.67 12.70 -5.18
CA ASN A 15 4.22 13.78 -6.00
C ASN A 15 5.38 14.48 -5.30
N ALA A 16 5.34 14.60 -3.99
CA ALA A 16 6.44 15.16 -3.20
C ALA A 16 7.73 14.34 -3.31
N TYR A 17 7.61 13.07 -3.70
CA TYR A 17 8.74 12.17 -3.93
C TYR A 17 9.18 12.15 -5.39
N ASN A 18 9.19 13.28 -6.06
CA ASN A 18 9.76 13.46 -7.41
C ASN A 18 8.94 12.92 -8.56
N ASN A 19 7.64 13.02 -8.49
CA ASN A 19 6.80 12.68 -9.63
C ASN A 19 7.07 11.27 -10.18
N LYS A 20 7.37 10.33 -9.31
CA LYS A 20 7.57 8.95 -9.73
C LYS A 20 6.23 8.36 -10.14
N LEU A 21 5.97 8.40 -11.42
CA LEU A 21 4.73 7.88 -11.98
C LEU A 21 4.48 6.43 -11.56
N TYR A 22 5.54 5.65 -11.47
CA TYR A 22 5.49 4.29 -10.99
C TYR A 22 4.94 4.18 -9.57
N VAL A 23 5.47 4.99 -8.66
CA VAL A 23 5.04 4.99 -7.25
C VAL A 23 3.58 5.39 -7.16
N ASN A 24 3.18 6.41 -7.90
CA ASN A 24 1.81 6.89 -7.92
C ASN A 24 0.83 5.81 -8.38
N ARG A 25 1.12 5.16 -9.49
CA ARG A 25 0.30 4.06 -10.02
C ARG A 25 0.21 2.90 -9.03
N ARG A 26 1.33 2.56 -8.40
CA ARG A 26 1.38 1.47 -7.43
C ARG A 26 0.53 1.79 -6.21
N LEU A 27 0.60 3.01 -5.72
CA LEU A 27 -0.22 3.47 -4.60
C LEU A 27 -1.71 3.40 -4.92
N HIS A 28 -2.12 3.81 -6.11
CA HIS A 28 -3.51 3.70 -6.55
C HIS A 28 -4.00 2.26 -6.51
N SER A 29 -3.22 1.35 -7.05
CA SER A 29 -3.55 -0.08 -7.07
C SER A 29 -3.69 -0.62 -5.64
N ILE A 30 -2.76 -0.29 -4.77
CA ILE A 30 -2.77 -0.73 -3.38
C ILE A 30 -3.97 -0.15 -2.63
N CYS A 31 -4.25 1.13 -2.80
CA CYS A 31 -5.41 1.77 -2.16
C CYS A 31 -6.73 1.14 -2.60
N ASN A 32 -6.86 0.80 -3.88
CA ASN A 32 -8.04 0.10 -4.38
C ASN A 32 -8.17 -1.29 -3.76
N SER A 33 -7.07 -2.00 -3.61
CA SER A 33 -7.05 -3.31 -2.96
C SER A 33 -7.45 -3.22 -1.49
N ILE A 34 -6.97 -2.21 -0.78
CA ILE A 34 -7.33 -1.94 0.61
C ILE A 34 -8.83 -1.67 0.72
N ARG A 35 -9.35 -0.83 -0.16
CA ARG A 35 -10.78 -0.51 -0.17
C ARG A 35 -11.63 -1.75 -0.38
N ARG A 36 -11.31 -2.56 -1.39
CA ARG A 36 -12.06 -3.79 -1.68
C ARG A 36 -12.01 -4.77 -0.52
N ALA A 37 -10.84 -4.95 0.07
CA ALA A 37 -10.68 -5.84 1.22
C ALA A 37 -11.50 -5.33 2.42
N SER A 38 -11.46 -4.03 2.68
CA SER A 38 -12.24 -3.42 3.77
C SER A 38 -13.74 -3.59 3.56
N GLU A 39 -14.22 -3.46 2.34
CA GLU A 39 -15.63 -3.68 2.00
C GLU A 39 -16.07 -5.12 2.25
N ARG A 40 -15.14 -6.05 2.22
CA ARG A 40 -15.38 -7.46 2.52
C ARG A 40 -15.12 -7.83 3.97
N GLY A 41 -14.85 -6.85 4.82
CA GLY A 41 -14.55 -7.08 6.24
C GLY A 41 -13.14 -7.57 6.51
N ARG A 42 -12.26 -7.51 5.55
CA ARG A 42 -10.85 -7.89 5.73
C ARG A 42 -10.03 -6.72 6.25
N ARG A 43 -8.93 -7.05 6.91
CA ARG A 43 -8.01 -6.05 7.48
C ARG A 43 -6.58 -6.25 7.00
N SER A 44 -6.40 -6.96 5.92
CA SER A 44 -5.06 -7.14 5.33
C SER A 44 -5.16 -7.49 3.87
N ILE A 45 -4.10 -7.17 3.15
CA ILE A 45 -3.89 -7.59 1.78
C ILE A 45 -2.47 -8.07 1.59
N ASP A 46 -2.27 -8.96 0.64
CA ASP A 46 -0.94 -9.41 0.25
C ASP A 46 -0.58 -8.80 -1.10
N VAL A 47 0.59 -8.19 -1.17
CA VAL A 47 1.10 -7.56 -2.38
C VAL A 47 2.23 -8.42 -2.93
N ARG A 48 2.01 -9.02 -4.08
CA ARG A 48 3.03 -9.83 -4.76
C ARG A 48 4.13 -8.96 -5.32
N GLY A 49 5.36 -9.48 -5.25
CA GLY A 49 6.53 -8.73 -5.68
C GLY A 49 7.07 -7.79 -4.62
N GLY A 50 6.40 -7.71 -3.48
CA GLY A 50 6.79 -6.84 -2.38
C GLY A 50 6.48 -5.36 -2.65
N LEU A 51 6.84 -4.54 -1.68
CA LEU A 51 6.69 -3.09 -1.76
C LEU A 51 8.05 -2.42 -1.83
N ASN A 52 8.15 -1.36 -2.61
CA ASN A 52 9.31 -0.47 -2.55
C ASN A 52 9.35 0.21 -1.20
N GLU A 53 10.56 0.58 -0.75
CA GLU A 53 10.72 1.31 0.50
C GLU A 53 9.91 2.60 0.52
N ASP A 54 9.85 3.32 -0.59
CA ASP A 54 9.09 4.56 -0.72
C ASP A 54 7.61 4.33 -0.44
N ILE A 55 7.02 3.30 -1.04
CA ILE A 55 5.61 2.97 -0.85
C ILE A 55 5.36 2.50 0.58
N ALA A 56 6.21 1.62 1.09
CA ALA A 56 6.10 1.11 2.44
C ALA A 56 6.14 2.26 3.46
N GLU A 57 7.06 3.19 3.29
CA GLU A 57 7.19 4.36 4.16
C GLU A 57 5.93 5.21 4.15
N ILE A 58 5.37 5.47 2.97
CA ILE A 58 4.14 6.26 2.84
C ILE A 58 2.99 5.59 3.59
N LEU A 59 2.82 4.28 3.41
CA LEU A 59 1.76 3.53 4.07
C LEU A 59 1.96 3.49 5.59
N GLU A 60 3.18 3.26 6.04
CA GLU A 60 3.49 3.23 7.48
C GLU A 60 3.19 4.57 8.15
N LYS A 61 3.50 5.68 7.48
CA LYS A 61 3.16 7.02 7.98
C LYS A 61 1.66 7.24 8.12
N LYS A 62 0.86 6.50 7.37
CA LYS A 62 -0.60 6.56 7.44
C LYS A 62 -1.18 5.59 8.47
N GLY A 63 -0.35 4.85 9.17
CA GLY A 63 -0.78 3.95 10.23
C GLY A 63 -0.92 2.50 9.81
N TYR A 64 -0.55 2.14 8.60
CA TYR A 64 -0.57 0.75 8.15
C TYR A 64 0.64 0.00 8.68
N ALA A 65 0.46 -1.26 9.03
CA ALA A 65 1.56 -2.15 9.38
C ALA A 65 1.93 -2.98 8.15
N ILE A 66 3.22 -3.17 7.94
CA ILE A 66 3.71 -3.91 6.78
C ILE A 66 4.64 -5.02 7.25
N LYS A 67 4.39 -6.23 6.76
CA LYS A 67 5.28 -7.39 6.96
C LYS A 67 5.76 -7.88 5.62
N HIS A 68 7.07 -8.10 5.52
CA HIS A 68 7.68 -8.67 4.34
C HIS A 68 7.90 -10.16 4.56
N HIS A 69 7.45 -10.96 3.59
CA HIS A 69 7.65 -12.40 3.59
C HIS A 69 8.44 -12.80 2.35
N ASN A 70 9.49 -13.58 2.54
CA ASN A 70 10.20 -14.18 1.43
C ASN A 70 9.56 -15.53 1.12
N ASN A 71 8.81 -15.58 0.05
CA ASN A 71 8.29 -16.83 -0.46
C ASN A 71 9.33 -17.48 -1.37
N ILE A 72 9.20 -18.79 -1.60
CA ILE A 72 10.16 -19.54 -2.43
C ILE A 72 10.21 -18.97 -3.85
N ASP A 73 9.06 -18.58 -4.39
CA ASP A 73 8.96 -18.15 -5.79
C ASP A 73 8.98 -16.63 -5.96
N TYR A 74 8.55 -15.87 -4.96
CA TYR A 74 8.48 -14.42 -5.06
C TYR A 74 8.34 -13.78 -3.67
N PRO A 75 8.81 -12.55 -3.50
CA PRO A 75 8.58 -11.81 -2.26
C PRO A 75 7.11 -11.38 -2.17
N VAL A 76 6.60 -11.33 -0.96
CA VAL A 76 5.24 -10.87 -0.67
C VAL A 76 5.30 -9.88 0.49
N SER A 77 4.60 -8.78 0.37
CA SER A 77 4.42 -7.83 1.47
C SER A 77 2.96 -7.86 1.91
N ARG A 78 2.74 -8.02 3.20
CA ARG A 78 1.40 -7.97 3.78
C ARG A 78 1.17 -6.60 4.39
N VAL A 79 0.13 -5.93 3.94
CA VAL A 79 -0.31 -4.64 4.46
C VAL A 79 -1.52 -4.88 5.35
N MET A 80 -1.44 -4.41 6.59
CA MET A 80 -2.48 -4.63 7.60
C MET A 80 -2.98 -3.32 8.19
N TRP A 81 -4.22 -3.32 8.59
CA TRP A 81 -4.83 -2.15 9.24
C TRP A 81 -5.88 -2.50 10.29
#